data_b3dacba9ddad65225581b149f06ada27
#
_entry.id   b3dacba9ddad65225581b149f06ada27
#
_cell.length_a   1.000
_cell.length_b   1.000
_cell.length_c   1.000
_cell.angle_alpha   90.00
_cell.angle_beta   90.00
_cell.angle_gamma   90.00
#
_symmetry.space_group_name_H-M   'P 1'
#
loop_
_entity.id
_entity.type
_entity.pdbx_description
1 polymer ?
#
loop_
_entity_poly.entity_id
_entity_poly.type
_entity_poly.pdbx_seq_one_letter_code
_entity_poly.pdbx_strand_id
1 'polypeptide(L)'
;MDKYLIKITIYIFVLVSGLMSHEPVSDRKINFPDIKGYKTLVCDLHMHSVFSDGSVWPDIRIEEAKKDGLDVIATTEHVEDNNRNIEITNPDRNLSFQYHKSYAKGSDILVVNGSEITREMPPGHANAIFIKDANKLNVDDPIDAFNEARKQDAFIFWNHPYWTSQSPDASVPLSDINIKLIEDGLIEGIEVVNDTTYSNHAFQIALDYNLTVIGTSDIHGIVDWQYKIPSGGHRPVTLVFSRNKTENGLKNALRKGQTVVWFKEKLIGKADFLVPLVNSSLKVKSARYINNTTVAHVVIENNSGAPYILKNQSKYDFYNITDLVTISPNSSAVVDVRTIEIKRKFELQFEVINALIEPSKHPVISITVQPAS
;
A
#
# COMPACT_ATOMS: atom_id res chain seq x y z
N MET A 1 24.13 55.72 62.91
CA MET A 1 22.85 55.35 62.25
C MET A 1 23.16 54.98 60.78
N ASP A 2 23.45 53.73 60.57
CA ASP A 2 23.83 53.24 59.30
C ASP A 2 22.61 52.71 58.56
N LYS A 3 22.39 53.22 57.35
CA LYS A 3 21.32 52.80 56.45
C LYS A 3 21.83 51.62 55.58
N TYR A 4 21.35 50.43 55.88
CA TYR A 4 21.58 49.29 55.01
C TYR A 4 20.71 49.42 53.75
N LEU A 5 21.37 49.56 52.57
CA LEU A 5 20.75 49.49 51.30
C LEU A 5 20.70 47.97 50.88
N ILE A 6 19.52 47.41 50.88
CA ILE A 6 19.30 46.06 50.36
C ILE A 6 19.21 46.17 48.82
N LYS A 7 20.20 45.63 48.11
CA LYS A 7 20.16 45.43 46.66
C LYS A 7 19.38 44.15 46.35
N ILE A 8 18.16 44.32 45.86
CA ILE A 8 17.39 43.18 45.31
C ILE A 8 17.87 42.94 43.89
N THR A 9 18.57 41.81 43.66
CA THR A 9 18.94 41.35 42.33
C THR A 9 17.80 40.47 41.80
N ILE A 10 17.06 40.98 40.82
CA ILE A 10 16.01 40.22 40.11
C ILE A 10 16.69 39.36 39.05
N TYR A 11 16.68 38.06 39.24
CA TYR A 11 17.03 37.09 38.18
C TYR A 11 15.82 36.89 37.27
N ILE A 12 15.89 37.43 36.06
CA ILE A 12 14.92 37.13 35.00
C ILE A 12 15.33 35.80 34.42
N PHE A 13 14.58 34.73 34.76
CA PHE A 13 14.64 33.43 34.07
C PHE A 13 13.92 33.62 32.74
N VAL A 14 14.66 33.77 31.65
CA VAL A 14 14.11 33.68 30.32
C VAL A 14 13.91 32.17 30.04
N LEU A 15 12.69 31.70 30.22
CA LEU A 15 12.24 30.41 29.71
C LEU A 15 12.25 30.51 28.15
N VAL A 16 13.32 30.04 27.52
CA VAL A 16 13.31 29.74 26.12
C VAL A 16 12.47 28.46 25.97
N SER A 17 11.16 28.64 25.84
CA SER A 17 10.31 27.59 25.29
C SER A 17 10.80 27.35 23.86
N GLY A 18 11.56 26.28 23.66
CA GLY A 18 11.87 25.77 22.34
C GLY A 18 10.53 25.54 21.63
N LEU A 19 10.18 26.47 20.73
CA LEU A 19 9.26 26.18 19.65
C LEU A 19 9.89 24.99 18.92
N MET A 20 9.43 23.78 19.25
CA MET A 20 9.57 22.68 18.31
C MET A 20 8.84 23.16 17.07
N SER A 21 9.60 23.65 16.10
CA SER A 21 9.11 23.77 14.75
C SER A 21 8.64 22.37 14.38
N HIS A 22 7.34 22.18 14.28
CA HIS A 22 6.84 21.08 13.48
C HIS A 22 7.46 21.32 12.10
N GLU A 23 8.50 20.54 11.77
CA GLU A 23 8.91 20.37 10.39
C GLU A 23 7.62 20.08 9.63
N PRO A 24 7.32 20.79 8.54
CA PRO A 24 6.16 20.47 7.74
C PRO A 24 6.28 18.99 7.41
N VAL A 25 5.26 18.21 7.78
CA VAL A 25 5.17 16.78 7.46
C VAL A 25 5.55 16.65 6.01
N SER A 26 6.69 16.03 5.74
CA SER A 26 7.18 15.74 4.40
C SER A 26 6.01 15.16 3.60
N ASP A 27 5.84 15.61 2.36
CA ASP A 27 4.74 15.31 1.46
C ASP A 27 4.18 13.89 1.73
N ARG A 28 3.02 13.81 2.42
CA ARG A 28 2.42 12.52 2.84
C ARG A 28 1.91 11.71 1.66
N LYS A 29 2.03 12.27 0.45
CA LYS A 29 1.58 11.64 -0.78
C LYS A 29 2.36 10.38 -1.06
N ILE A 30 1.62 9.30 -1.20
CA ILE A 30 2.13 8.03 -1.66
C ILE A 30 2.56 8.19 -3.12
N ASN A 31 3.84 7.97 -3.39
CA ASN A 31 4.44 8.17 -4.70
C ASN A 31 5.23 6.94 -5.13
N PHE A 32 4.91 6.41 -6.31
CA PHE A 32 5.65 5.34 -6.95
C PHE A 32 5.80 5.64 -8.45
N PRO A 33 6.95 5.29 -9.07
CA PRO A 33 7.15 5.49 -10.49
C PRO A 33 6.27 4.56 -11.33
N ASP A 34 5.95 5.00 -12.53
CA ASP A 34 5.37 4.14 -13.56
C ASP A 34 6.37 3.03 -13.95
N ILE A 35 5.86 1.86 -14.29
CA ILE A 35 6.66 0.79 -14.88
C ILE A 35 6.45 0.75 -16.39
N LYS A 36 7.38 0.10 -17.12
CA LYS A 36 7.35 0.10 -18.60
C LYS A 36 6.00 -0.41 -19.14
N GLY A 37 5.28 0.48 -19.80
CA GLY A 37 3.99 0.21 -20.45
C GLY A 37 2.77 0.32 -19.55
N TYR A 38 2.94 0.72 -18.28
CA TYR A 38 1.85 0.85 -17.31
C TYR A 38 2.01 2.10 -16.45
N LYS A 39 0.87 2.68 -16.10
CA LYS A 39 0.71 3.65 -15.03
C LYS A 39 0.61 2.92 -13.70
N THR A 40 1.30 3.41 -12.69
CA THR A 40 1.15 2.93 -11.32
C THR A 40 0.02 3.72 -10.64
N LEU A 41 -1.10 3.05 -10.36
CA LEU A 41 -2.23 3.64 -9.66
C LEU A 41 -2.19 3.24 -8.19
N VAL A 42 -2.24 4.22 -7.30
CA VAL A 42 -2.29 4.01 -5.84
C VAL A 42 -3.75 3.83 -5.44
N CYS A 43 -4.11 2.63 -4.97
CA CYS A 43 -5.49 2.24 -4.73
C CYS A 43 -5.71 1.81 -3.28
N ASP A 44 -6.82 2.26 -2.67
CA ASP A 44 -7.39 1.66 -1.47
C ASP A 44 -8.78 1.11 -1.83
N LEU A 45 -8.91 -0.22 -1.80
CA LEU A 45 -10.05 -0.93 -2.36
C LEU A 45 -10.99 -1.50 -1.30
N HIS A 46 -10.76 -1.17 0.00
CA HIS A 46 -11.58 -1.58 1.11
C HIS A 46 -11.63 -0.48 2.17
N MET A 47 -12.79 0.14 2.34
CA MET A 47 -13.02 1.19 3.33
C MET A 47 -14.49 1.33 3.67
N HIS A 48 -14.75 1.81 4.88
CA HIS A 48 -16.09 2.02 5.44
C HIS A 48 -16.34 3.49 5.77
N SER A 49 -17.61 3.86 5.77
CA SER A 49 -18.09 5.17 6.20
C SER A 49 -19.30 5.00 7.14
N VAL A 50 -19.95 6.11 7.49
CA VAL A 50 -21.17 6.11 8.30
C VAL A 50 -22.35 5.37 7.63
N PHE A 51 -22.21 4.94 6.38
CA PHE A 51 -23.22 4.17 5.67
C PHE A 51 -23.22 2.68 6.01
N SER A 52 -22.20 2.20 6.71
CA SER A 52 -22.20 0.92 7.42
C SER A 52 -21.70 1.12 8.86
N ASP A 53 -20.55 0.71 9.24
CA ASP A 53 -20.02 0.78 10.60
C ASP A 53 -18.81 1.69 10.77
N GLY A 54 -18.42 2.40 9.71
CA GLY A 54 -17.41 3.44 9.77
C GLY A 54 -17.87 4.67 10.55
N SER A 55 -16.90 5.44 11.02
CA SER A 55 -17.14 6.61 11.90
C SER A 55 -17.10 7.95 11.19
N VAL A 56 -16.81 7.99 9.87
CA VAL A 56 -16.63 9.23 9.13
C VAL A 56 -17.54 9.33 7.92
N TRP A 57 -17.83 10.57 7.55
CA TRP A 57 -18.64 10.85 6.38
C TRP A 57 -17.83 10.71 5.07
N PRO A 58 -18.45 10.41 3.92
CA PRO A 58 -17.77 10.22 2.63
C PRO A 58 -16.84 11.36 2.18
N ASP A 59 -17.14 12.61 2.50
CA ASP A 59 -16.26 13.75 2.17
C ASP A 59 -14.91 13.65 2.90
N ILE A 60 -14.90 13.18 4.15
CA ILE A 60 -13.66 12.94 4.90
C ILE A 60 -12.82 11.88 4.20
N ARG A 61 -13.43 10.76 3.73
CA ARG A 61 -12.71 9.72 2.95
C ARG A 61 -12.06 10.29 1.69
N ILE A 62 -12.78 11.18 0.98
CA ILE A 62 -12.24 11.86 -0.20
C ILE A 62 -11.07 12.79 0.16
N GLU A 63 -11.19 13.56 1.25
CA GLU A 63 -10.09 14.44 1.69
C GLU A 63 -8.86 13.65 2.17
N GLU A 64 -9.05 12.52 2.88
CA GLU A 64 -7.98 11.60 3.24
C GLU A 64 -7.29 11.03 2.00
N ALA A 65 -8.07 10.59 0.99
CA ALA A 65 -7.53 10.06 -0.27
C ALA A 65 -6.72 11.12 -1.04
N LYS A 66 -7.21 12.36 -1.11
CA LYS A 66 -6.49 13.49 -1.73
C LYS A 66 -5.16 13.78 -1.03
N LYS A 67 -5.18 13.83 0.31
CA LYS A 67 -3.98 14.09 1.11
C LYS A 67 -2.94 12.99 0.94
N ASP A 68 -3.37 11.72 0.88
CA ASP A 68 -2.49 10.58 0.70
C ASP A 68 -2.06 10.36 -0.75
N GLY A 69 -2.65 11.10 -1.71
CA GLY A 69 -2.34 10.97 -3.13
C GLY A 69 -2.86 9.67 -3.75
N LEU A 70 -4.01 9.17 -3.26
CA LEU A 70 -4.65 8.01 -3.88
C LEU A 70 -5.20 8.35 -5.26
N ASP A 71 -5.03 7.44 -6.19
CA ASP A 71 -5.63 7.51 -7.53
C ASP A 71 -7.04 6.93 -7.56
N VAL A 72 -7.28 5.90 -6.75
CA VAL A 72 -8.52 5.12 -6.74
C VAL A 72 -8.93 4.78 -5.32
N ILE A 73 -10.22 4.88 -5.06
CA ILE A 73 -10.87 4.30 -3.89
C ILE A 73 -12.07 3.47 -4.32
N ALA A 74 -12.37 2.39 -3.57
CA ALA A 74 -13.63 1.67 -3.71
C ALA A 74 -14.50 1.89 -2.46
N THR A 75 -15.79 2.11 -2.67
CA THR A 75 -16.77 2.14 -1.59
C THR A 75 -17.19 0.71 -1.30
N THR A 76 -17.00 0.22 -0.07
CA THR A 76 -17.19 -1.19 0.29
C THR A 76 -17.94 -1.33 1.60
N GLU A 77 -19.02 -0.58 1.73
CA GLU A 77 -19.92 -0.70 2.88
C GLU A 77 -20.47 -2.12 3.00
N HIS A 78 -20.68 -2.58 4.23
CA HIS A 78 -21.33 -3.86 4.50
C HIS A 78 -22.70 -3.97 3.83
N VAL A 79 -22.95 -5.10 3.16
CA VAL A 79 -24.25 -5.37 2.52
C VAL A 79 -25.32 -5.73 3.57
N GLU A 80 -24.97 -6.59 4.50
CA GLU A 80 -25.91 -7.19 5.45
C GLU A 80 -26.07 -6.38 6.74
N ASP A 81 -24.98 -5.80 7.21
CA ASP A 81 -25.00 -5.03 8.45
C ASP A 81 -25.42 -3.59 8.17
N ASN A 82 -26.69 -3.34 8.40
CA ASN A 82 -27.29 -2.04 8.24
C ASN A 82 -27.09 -1.22 9.50
N ASN A 83 -25.89 -0.63 9.65
CA ASN A 83 -25.80 0.53 10.47
C ASN A 83 -25.80 0.31 12.00
N ARG A 84 -24.63 0.29 12.60
CA ARG A 84 -24.49 0.55 14.03
C ARG A 84 -24.95 1.97 14.41
N ASN A 85 -25.10 2.87 13.43
CA ASN A 85 -25.67 4.20 13.59
C ASN A 85 -27.18 4.16 13.36
N ILE A 86 -27.94 3.95 14.41
CA ILE A 86 -29.41 3.87 14.41
C ILE A 86 -30.08 5.13 13.81
N GLU A 87 -29.34 6.24 13.73
CA GLU A 87 -29.85 7.53 13.24
C GLU A 87 -29.76 7.71 11.72
N ILE A 88 -28.94 6.92 11.02
CA ILE A 88 -28.81 6.97 9.57
C ILE A 88 -29.47 5.74 8.96
N THR A 89 -30.71 5.90 8.50
CA THR A 89 -31.36 4.84 7.70
C THR A 89 -30.72 4.81 6.31
N ASN A 90 -30.14 3.68 5.93
CA ASN A 90 -29.59 3.47 4.59
C ASN A 90 -30.45 2.46 3.82
N PRO A 91 -31.62 2.87 3.28
CA PRO A 91 -32.47 1.98 2.50
C PRO A 91 -31.89 1.67 1.11
N ASP A 92 -31.00 2.51 0.59
CA ASP A 92 -30.33 2.35 -0.70
C ASP A 92 -28.82 2.22 -0.51
N ARG A 93 -28.30 1.00 -0.65
CA ARG A 93 -26.87 0.67 -0.49
C ARG A 93 -25.94 1.35 -1.50
N ASN A 94 -26.50 2.00 -2.52
CA ASN A 94 -25.71 2.80 -3.46
C ASN A 94 -25.45 4.24 -2.99
N LEU A 95 -26.08 4.69 -1.88
CA LEU A 95 -25.95 6.08 -1.41
C LEU A 95 -24.50 6.43 -1.05
N SER A 96 -23.77 5.55 -0.37
CA SER A 96 -22.37 5.78 -0.05
C SER A 96 -21.56 6.09 -1.32
N PHE A 97 -21.68 5.27 -2.34
CA PHE A 97 -21.01 5.52 -3.63
C PHE A 97 -21.42 6.86 -4.27
N GLN A 98 -22.70 7.18 -4.25
CA GLN A 98 -23.20 8.45 -4.83
C GLN A 98 -22.59 9.67 -4.11
N TYR A 99 -22.50 9.64 -2.78
CA TYR A 99 -21.87 10.69 -1.99
C TYR A 99 -20.37 10.79 -2.25
N HIS A 100 -19.63 9.67 -2.18
CA HIS A 100 -18.20 9.65 -2.48
C HIS A 100 -17.92 10.22 -3.89
N LYS A 101 -18.67 9.77 -4.90
CA LYS A 101 -18.55 10.26 -6.28
C LYS A 101 -18.87 11.76 -6.40
N SER A 102 -19.85 12.24 -5.64
CA SER A 102 -20.20 13.65 -5.61
C SER A 102 -19.07 14.50 -4.99
N TYR A 103 -18.49 14.08 -3.88
CA TYR A 103 -17.40 14.79 -3.22
C TYR A 103 -16.06 14.68 -3.97
N ALA A 104 -15.86 13.62 -4.73
CA ALA A 104 -14.70 13.47 -5.61
C ALA A 104 -14.77 14.34 -6.87
N LYS A 105 -15.92 14.94 -7.18
CA LYS A 105 -16.11 15.75 -8.38
C LYS A 105 -15.12 16.93 -8.43
N GLY A 106 -14.37 17.01 -9.53
CA GLY A 106 -13.32 18.03 -9.72
C GLY A 106 -11.95 17.63 -9.13
N SER A 107 -11.81 16.40 -8.60
CA SER A 107 -10.53 15.79 -8.27
C SER A 107 -10.16 14.71 -9.30
N ASP A 108 -8.90 14.24 -9.23
CA ASP A 108 -8.41 13.15 -10.08
C ASP A 108 -8.68 11.75 -9.49
N ILE A 109 -9.43 11.66 -8.40
CA ILE A 109 -9.72 10.38 -7.74
C ILE A 109 -10.81 9.64 -8.51
N LEU A 110 -10.52 8.40 -8.91
CA LEU A 110 -11.50 7.46 -9.44
C LEU A 110 -12.21 6.76 -8.27
N VAL A 111 -13.51 6.99 -8.13
CA VAL A 111 -14.35 6.29 -7.15
C VAL A 111 -15.02 5.12 -7.81
N VAL A 112 -14.80 3.92 -7.28
CA VAL A 112 -15.37 2.66 -7.76
C VAL A 112 -16.53 2.24 -6.88
N ASN A 113 -17.67 1.87 -7.49
CA ASN A 113 -18.79 1.31 -6.74
C ASN A 113 -18.48 -0.13 -6.32
N GLY A 114 -18.72 -0.43 -5.07
CA GLY A 114 -18.51 -1.75 -4.49
C GLY A 114 -19.35 -1.93 -3.24
N SER A 115 -19.26 -3.12 -2.67
CA SER A 115 -19.86 -3.44 -1.38
C SER A 115 -19.16 -4.66 -0.78
N GLU A 116 -19.10 -4.74 0.52
CA GLU A 116 -18.62 -5.92 1.22
C GLU A 116 -19.77 -6.88 1.50
N ILE A 117 -19.69 -8.08 0.92
CA ILE A 117 -20.51 -9.22 1.25
C ILE A 117 -20.00 -9.75 2.58
N THR A 118 -20.78 -9.52 3.66
CA THR A 118 -20.35 -9.76 5.04
C THR A 118 -20.99 -11.05 5.54
N ARG A 119 -20.24 -12.13 5.58
CA ARG A 119 -20.71 -13.46 5.99
C ARG A 119 -19.76 -14.09 6.99
N GLU A 120 -20.32 -14.93 7.86
CA GLU A 120 -19.48 -15.78 8.71
C GLU A 120 -18.67 -16.76 7.86
N MET A 121 -17.53 -17.19 8.38
CA MET A 121 -16.69 -18.20 7.76
C MET A 121 -17.26 -19.61 7.93
N PRO A 122 -17.42 -20.42 6.85
CA PRO A 122 -17.23 -20.09 5.43
C PRO A 122 -18.48 -19.44 4.78
N PRO A 123 -18.38 -18.62 3.72
CA PRO A 123 -17.19 -18.30 2.95
C PRO A 123 -16.36 -17.17 3.55
N GLY A 124 -16.84 -16.41 4.53
CA GLY A 124 -16.25 -15.21 5.08
C GLY A 124 -16.63 -13.94 4.30
N HIS A 125 -15.95 -12.84 4.61
CA HIS A 125 -16.17 -11.54 3.98
C HIS A 125 -15.52 -11.47 2.60
N ALA A 126 -16.16 -10.78 1.67
CA ALA A 126 -15.61 -10.54 0.34
C ALA A 126 -16.07 -9.20 -0.23
N ASN A 127 -15.17 -8.44 -0.81
CA ASN A 127 -15.51 -7.23 -1.54
C ASN A 127 -15.86 -7.55 -2.98
N ALA A 128 -17.02 -7.06 -3.44
CA ALA A 128 -17.42 -7.03 -4.83
C ALA A 128 -17.33 -5.59 -5.34
N ILE A 129 -16.33 -5.27 -6.15
CA ILE A 129 -16.14 -3.94 -6.72
C ILE A 129 -16.47 -3.90 -8.21
N PHE A 130 -16.75 -2.70 -8.76
CA PHE A 130 -17.30 -2.46 -10.11
C PHE A 130 -18.73 -2.93 -10.30
N ILE A 131 -19.49 -3.02 -9.22
CA ILE A 131 -20.93 -3.32 -9.28
C ILE A 131 -21.73 -2.11 -9.78
N LYS A 132 -22.95 -2.38 -10.26
CA LYS A 132 -23.87 -1.34 -10.72
C LYS A 132 -24.92 -0.98 -9.68
N ASP A 133 -25.32 -1.98 -8.88
CA ASP A 133 -26.37 -1.88 -7.88
C ASP A 133 -26.06 -2.80 -6.69
N ALA A 134 -25.62 -2.18 -5.60
CA ALA A 134 -25.29 -2.86 -4.35
C ALA A 134 -26.52 -3.51 -3.67
N ASN A 135 -27.73 -2.95 -3.89
CA ASN A 135 -28.95 -3.51 -3.30
C ASN A 135 -29.22 -4.95 -3.71
N LYS A 136 -28.77 -5.34 -4.91
CA LYS A 136 -28.96 -6.69 -5.45
C LYS A 136 -28.11 -7.76 -4.75
N LEU A 137 -27.05 -7.33 -4.03
CA LEU A 137 -26.21 -8.25 -3.26
C LEU A 137 -26.86 -8.64 -1.93
N ASN A 138 -27.88 -7.93 -1.49
CA ASN A 138 -28.60 -8.19 -0.24
C ASN A 138 -29.58 -9.36 -0.42
N VAL A 139 -29.04 -10.56 -0.39
CA VAL A 139 -29.76 -11.84 -0.52
C VAL A 139 -29.37 -12.77 0.63
N ASP A 140 -30.25 -13.72 0.97
CA ASP A 140 -30.05 -14.58 2.15
C ASP A 140 -28.88 -15.57 1.95
N ASP A 141 -28.82 -16.23 0.80
CA ASP A 141 -27.77 -17.20 0.50
C ASP A 141 -26.45 -16.48 0.10
N PRO A 142 -25.33 -16.76 0.78
CA PRO A 142 -24.05 -16.14 0.45
C PRO A 142 -23.60 -16.43 -0.99
N ILE A 143 -23.85 -17.62 -1.52
CA ILE A 143 -23.44 -17.98 -2.89
C ILE A 143 -24.25 -17.17 -3.91
N ASP A 144 -25.51 -16.87 -3.62
CA ASP A 144 -26.33 -16.02 -4.48
C ASP A 144 -25.81 -14.58 -4.51
N ALA A 145 -25.24 -14.06 -3.42
CA ALA A 145 -24.60 -12.74 -3.39
C ALA A 145 -23.39 -12.69 -4.33
N PHE A 146 -22.52 -13.71 -4.30
CA PHE A 146 -21.39 -13.83 -5.23
C PHE A 146 -21.87 -13.95 -6.69
N ASN A 147 -22.89 -14.75 -6.95
CA ASN A 147 -23.49 -14.89 -8.27
C ASN A 147 -24.08 -13.59 -8.79
N GLU A 148 -24.75 -12.82 -7.92
CA GLU A 148 -25.33 -11.54 -8.29
C GLU A 148 -24.24 -10.50 -8.58
N ALA A 149 -23.16 -10.47 -7.80
CA ALA A 149 -21.99 -9.65 -8.09
C ALA A 149 -21.35 -10.02 -9.45
N ARG A 150 -21.23 -11.31 -9.74
CA ARG A 150 -20.70 -11.81 -11.02
C ARG A 150 -21.59 -11.40 -12.21
N LYS A 151 -22.92 -11.46 -12.10
CA LYS A 151 -23.85 -10.97 -13.14
C LYS A 151 -23.64 -9.48 -13.45
N GLN A 152 -23.16 -8.71 -12.48
CA GLN A 152 -22.83 -7.30 -12.64
C GLN A 152 -21.40 -7.07 -13.16
N ASP A 153 -20.66 -8.14 -13.49
CA ASP A 153 -19.25 -8.09 -13.95
C ASP A 153 -18.30 -7.52 -12.88
N ALA A 154 -18.59 -7.79 -11.58
CA ALA A 154 -17.74 -7.40 -10.48
C ALA A 154 -16.38 -8.10 -10.53
N PHE A 155 -15.35 -7.47 -9.97
CA PHE A 155 -14.15 -8.12 -9.48
C PHE A 155 -14.36 -8.41 -8.01
N ILE A 156 -14.23 -9.67 -7.59
CA ILE A 156 -14.49 -10.09 -6.22
C ILE A 156 -13.19 -10.57 -5.58
N PHE A 157 -12.90 -10.11 -4.38
CA PHE A 157 -11.75 -10.56 -3.62
C PHE A 157 -12.12 -10.88 -2.17
N TRP A 158 -11.45 -11.90 -1.64
CA TRP A 158 -11.66 -12.40 -0.29
C TRP A 158 -10.98 -11.49 0.71
N ASN A 159 -11.75 -10.96 1.68
CA ASN A 159 -11.29 -10.00 2.67
C ASN A 159 -10.68 -10.73 3.87
N HIS A 160 -9.59 -10.19 4.41
CA HIS A 160 -8.95 -10.54 5.69
C HIS A 160 -9.24 -11.97 6.21
N PRO A 161 -9.03 -13.05 5.41
CA PRO A 161 -9.45 -14.40 5.79
C PRO A 161 -8.73 -14.96 7.03
N TYR A 162 -7.74 -14.24 7.52
CA TYR A 162 -6.97 -14.51 8.74
C TYR A 162 -7.44 -13.64 9.93
N TRP A 163 -8.55 -12.94 9.81
CA TRP A 163 -9.08 -12.09 10.88
C TRP A 163 -9.50 -12.95 12.08
N THR A 164 -8.97 -12.62 13.27
CA THR A 164 -9.08 -13.47 14.47
C THR A 164 -10.49 -13.64 14.99
N SER A 165 -11.44 -12.75 14.63
CA SER A 165 -12.87 -12.93 14.96
C SER A 165 -13.51 -14.06 14.16
N GLN A 166 -13.02 -14.37 12.96
CA GLN A 166 -13.50 -15.48 12.13
C GLN A 166 -12.54 -16.67 12.08
N SER A 167 -11.25 -16.44 12.35
CA SER A 167 -10.20 -17.44 12.40
C SER A 167 -9.32 -17.22 13.64
N PRO A 168 -9.68 -17.79 14.80
CA PRO A 168 -9.05 -17.45 16.09
C PRO A 168 -7.55 -17.71 16.16
N ASP A 169 -7.00 -18.61 15.35
CA ASP A 169 -5.58 -18.91 15.24
C ASP A 169 -4.87 -18.07 14.14
N ALA A 170 -5.59 -17.13 13.53
CA ALA A 170 -5.11 -16.32 12.41
C ALA A 170 -4.64 -17.12 11.19
N SER A 171 -5.05 -18.38 11.05
CA SER A 171 -4.89 -19.16 9.82
C SER A 171 -5.86 -18.68 8.74
N VAL A 172 -5.70 -19.16 7.50
CA VAL A 172 -6.71 -18.95 6.45
C VAL A 172 -7.49 -20.26 6.30
N PRO A 173 -8.76 -20.31 6.73
CA PRO A 173 -9.55 -21.54 6.68
C PRO A 173 -10.07 -21.78 5.27
N LEU A 174 -9.24 -22.40 4.44
CA LEU A 174 -9.57 -22.74 3.05
C LEU A 174 -10.55 -23.93 3.03
N SER A 175 -11.85 -23.65 3.11
CA SER A 175 -12.91 -24.64 3.07
C SER A 175 -13.26 -25.07 1.63
N ASP A 176 -14.01 -26.17 1.49
CA ASP A 176 -14.50 -26.63 0.17
C ASP A 176 -15.33 -25.56 -0.54
N ILE A 177 -16.08 -24.73 0.21
CA ILE A 177 -16.84 -23.61 -0.35
C ILE A 177 -15.89 -22.54 -0.91
N ASN A 178 -14.86 -22.17 -0.18
CA ASN A 178 -13.89 -21.18 -0.65
C ASN A 178 -13.12 -21.68 -1.89
N ILE A 179 -12.70 -22.95 -1.87
CA ILE A 179 -12.05 -23.58 -3.04
C ILE A 179 -12.98 -23.53 -4.25
N LYS A 180 -14.24 -23.93 -4.07
CA LYS A 180 -15.23 -23.90 -5.16
C LYS A 180 -15.46 -22.49 -5.70
N LEU A 181 -15.59 -21.46 -4.84
CA LEU A 181 -15.74 -20.08 -5.27
C LEU A 181 -14.53 -19.58 -6.09
N ILE A 182 -13.33 -20.02 -5.73
CA ILE A 182 -12.10 -19.70 -6.46
C ILE A 182 -12.10 -20.43 -7.81
N GLU A 183 -12.36 -21.75 -7.84
CA GLU A 183 -12.36 -22.56 -9.06
C GLU A 183 -13.45 -22.13 -10.05
N ASP A 184 -14.61 -21.72 -9.57
CA ASP A 184 -15.70 -21.17 -10.38
C ASP A 184 -15.38 -19.72 -10.86
N GLY A 185 -14.26 -19.13 -10.44
CA GLY A 185 -13.83 -17.77 -10.76
C GLY A 185 -14.73 -16.70 -10.13
N LEU A 186 -15.41 -17.00 -9.03
CA LEU A 186 -16.19 -16.06 -8.25
C LEU A 186 -15.33 -15.27 -7.27
N ILE A 187 -14.19 -15.81 -6.86
CA ILE A 187 -13.14 -15.09 -6.12
C ILE A 187 -11.93 -14.97 -7.04
N GLU A 188 -11.55 -13.73 -7.37
CA GLU A 188 -10.46 -13.42 -8.31
C GLU A 188 -9.22 -12.84 -7.58
N GLY A 189 -9.36 -12.42 -6.31
CA GLY A 189 -8.30 -11.84 -5.48
C GLY A 189 -8.42 -12.22 -4.01
N ILE A 190 -7.41 -11.90 -3.22
CA ILE A 190 -7.38 -12.13 -1.78
C ILE A 190 -6.56 -11.03 -1.09
N GLU A 191 -7.02 -10.57 0.05
CA GLU A 191 -6.25 -9.67 0.89
C GLU A 191 -5.13 -10.44 1.61
N VAL A 192 -3.90 -10.10 1.25
CA VAL A 192 -2.69 -10.56 1.94
C VAL A 192 -2.28 -9.57 3.04
N VAL A 193 -2.74 -8.33 2.92
CA VAL A 193 -2.64 -7.27 3.92
C VAL A 193 -4.02 -6.66 4.10
N ASN A 194 -4.42 -6.53 5.35
CA ASN A 194 -5.61 -5.78 5.73
C ASN A 194 -5.31 -5.04 7.05
N ASP A 195 -5.68 -3.77 7.10
CA ASP A 195 -5.40 -2.88 8.23
C ASP A 195 -3.90 -2.91 8.63
N THR A 196 -3.57 -3.42 9.78
CA THR A 196 -2.20 -3.47 10.30
C THR A 196 -1.56 -4.85 10.23
N THR A 197 -2.22 -5.82 9.58
CA THR A 197 -1.87 -7.23 9.56
C THR A 197 -1.47 -7.71 8.16
N TYR A 198 -0.41 -8.51 8.08
CA TYR A 198 0.04 -9.24 6.90
C TYR A 198 -0.03 -10.75 7.16
N SER A 199 -0.49 -11.53 6.19
CA SER A 199 -0.56 -12.99 6.27
C SER A 199 0.29 -13.66 5.19
N ASN A 200 1.32 -14.41 5.63
CA ASN A 200 2.07 -15.30 4.75
C ASN A 200 1.19 -16.38 4.12
N HIS A 201 0.20 -16.89 4.88
CA HIS A 201 -0.69 -17.96 4.42
C HIS A 201 -1.62 -17.45 3.31
N ALA A 202 -2.23 -16.26 3.48
CA ALA A 202 -3.02 -15.64 2.43
C ALA A 202 -2.19 -15.36 1.17
N PHE A 203 -0.92 -14.96 1.34
CA PHE A 203 -0.03 -14.75 0.20
C PHE A 203 0.31 -16.07 -0.52
N GLN A 204 0.53 -17.16 0.23
CA GLN A 204 0.75 -18.48 -0.38
C GLN A 204 -0.49 -18.94 -1.18
N ILE A 205 -1.71 -18.77 -0.62
CA ILE A 205 -2.95 -19.07 -1.33
C ILE A 205 -3.10 -18.24 -2.60
N ALA A 206 -2.75 -16.94 -2.54
CA ALA A 206 -2.75 -16.08 -3.73
C ALA A 206 -1.85 -16.61 -4.85
N LEU A 207 -0.71 -17.23 -4.51
CA LEU A 207 0.21 -17.83 -5.48
C LEU A 207 -0.31 -19.16 -5.99
N ASP A 208 -0.77 -20.05 -5.10
CA ASP A 208 -1.21 -21.41 -5.41
C ASP A 208 -2.44 -21.41 -6.33
N TYR A 209 -3.37 -20.49 -6.13
CA TYR A 209 -4.60 -20.35 -6.91
C TYR A 209 -4.54 -19.21 -7.95
N ASN A 210 -3.38 -18.60 -8.13
CA ASN A 210 -3.17 -17.48 -9.05
C ASN A 210 -4.13 -16.30 -8.80
N LEU A 211 -4.53 -16.04 -7.56
CA LEU A 211 -5.35 -14.90 -7.20
C LEU A 211 -4.57 -13.60 -7.27
N THR A 212 -5.29 -12.50 -7.42
CA THR A 212 -4.72 -11.16 -7.34
C THR A 212 -4.36 -10.83 -5.89
N VAL A 213 -3.12 -10.37 -5.69
CA VAL A 213 -2.58 -9.96 -4.38
C VAL A 213 -3.10 -8.57 -4.05
N ILE A 214 -3.89 -8.45 -2.98
CA ILE A 214 -4.56 -7.21 -2.56
C ILE A 214 -4.07 -6.81 -1.16
N GLY A 215 -3.92 -5.51 -0.94
CA GLY A 215 -3.69 -4.92 0.37
C GLY A 215 -4.49 -3.65 0.53
N THR A 216 -5.22 -3.53 1.64
CA THR A 216 -6.23 -2.50 1.88
C THR A 216 -6.18 -1.96 3.28
N SER A 217 -6.81 -0.80 3.49
CA SER A 217 -6.89 -0.21 4.81
C SER A 217 -8.00 -0.78 5.68
N ASP A 218 -9.12 -1.16 5.10
CA ASP A 218 -10.33 -1.53 5.86
C ASP A 218 -10.68 -0.47 6.93
N ILE A 219 -10.50 0.78 6.54
CA ILE A 219 -10.55 1.90 7.47
C ILE A 219 -11.98 2.21 7.92
N HIS A 220 -12.20 2.20 9.22
CA HIS A 220 -13.47 2.56 9.85
C HIS A 220 -13.39 3.94 10.52
N GLY A 221 -12.25 4.26 11.13
CA GLY A 221 -11.97 5.53 11.81
C GLY A 221 -11.31 6.58 10.91
N ILE A 222 -10.53 7.47 11.52
CA ILE A 222 -9.73 8.49 10.85
C ILE A 222 -8.36 7.90 10.51
N VAL A 223 -7.98 8.00 9.23
CA VAL A 223 -6.71 7.48 8.69
C VAL A 223 -5.49 7.99 9.46
N ASP A 224 -5.47 9.29 9.76
CA ASP A 224 -4.34 9.94 10.44
C ASP A 224 -4.06 9.33 11.82
N TRP A 225 -5.12 8.89 12.50
CA TRP A 225 -5.00 8.30 13.84
C TRP A 225 -4.64 6.82 13.78
N GLN A 226 -5.34 6.05 12.93
CA GLN A 226 -5.14 4.61 12.83
C GLN A 226 -3.74 4.26 12.33
N TYR A 227 -3.26 4.97 11.33
CA TYR A 227 -1.95 4.72 10.71
C TYR A 227 -0.84 5.66 11.20
N LYS A 228 -1.11 6.50 12.22
CA LYS A 228 -0.12 7.41 12.81
C LYS A 228 0.59 8.26 11.75
N ILE A 229 -0.18 8.79 10.79
CA ILE A 229 0.37 9.55 9.66
C ILE A 229 1.31 10.68 10.11
N PRO A 230 0.98 11.49 11.15
CA PRO A 230 1.87 12.55 11.63
C PRO A 230 3.23 12.05 12.14
N SER A 231 3.35 10.76 12.43
CA SER A 231 4.60 10.10 12.87
C SER A 231 5.30 9.34 11.73
N GLY A 232 4.92 9.59 10.47
CA GLY A 232 5.53 8.97 9.29
C GLY A 232 4.93 7.61 8.90
N GLY A 233 3.78 7.23 9.49
CA GLY A 233 3.04 6.04 9.05
C GLY A 233 2.27 6.29 7.75
N HIS A 234 1.75 5.21 7.16
CA HIS A 234 0.87 5.27 5.99
C HIS A 234 -0.13 4.13 6.03
N ARG A 235 -1.29 4.30 5.36
CA ARG A 235 -2.23 3.21 5.15
C ARG A 235 -1.65 2.17 4.20
N PRO A 236 -2.00 0.88 4.32
CA PRO A 236 -1.69 -0.07 3.27
C PRO A 236 -2.44 0.30 1.98
N VAL A 237 -1.79 0.06 0.85
CA VAL A 237 -2.38 0.32 -0.47
C VAL A 237 -2.02 -0.79 -1.44
N THR A 238 -2.87 -0.98 -2.44
CA THR A 238 -2.59 -1.78 -3.62
C THR A 238 -2.11 -0.87 -4.75
N LEU A 239 -0.87 -1.04 -5.18
CA LEU A 239 -0.35 -0.43 -6.40
C LEU A 239 -0.82 -1.27 -7.59
N VAL A 240 -1.65 -0.69 -8.45
CA VAL A 240 -2.21 -1.37 -9.62
C VAL A 240 -1.55 -0.85 -10.90
N PHE A 241 -0.98 -1.77 -11.68
CA PHE A 241 -0.29 -1.42 -12.93
C PHE A 241 -1.25 -1.48 -14.11
N SER A 242 -1.85 -0.33 -14.42
CA SER A 242 -2.85 -0.19 -15.48
C SER A 242 -2.32 0.59 -16.68
N ARG A 243 -2.82 0.32 -17.87
CA ARG A 243 -2.48 1.10 -19.07
C ARG A 243 -3.01 2.52 -19.03
N ASN A 244 -4.10 2.73 -18.31
CA ASN A 244 -4.75 4.04 -18.16
C ASN A 244 -5.52 4.10 -16.82
N LYS A 245 -5.83 5.32 -16.38
CA LYS A 245 -6.62 5.58 -15.17
C LYS A 245 -8.10 5.65 -15.53
N THR A 246 -8.68 4.50 -15.89
CA THR A 246 -10.12 4.32 -16.13
C THR A 246 -10.63 3.11 -15.38
N GLU A 247 -11.92 3.06 -15.11
CA GLU A 247 -12.55 1.92 -14.43
C GLU A 247 -12.27 0.58 -15.14
N ASN A 248 -12.43 0.54 -16.48
CA ASN A 248 -12.12 -0.63 -17.28
C ASN A 248 -10.63 -1.00 -17.28
N GLY A 249 -9.74 0.01 -17.32
CA GLY A 249 -8.30 -0.22 -17.23
C GLY A 249 -7.91 -0.83 -15.90
N LEU A 250 -8.43 -0.29 -14.81
CA LEU A 250 -8.24 -0.77 -13.45
C LEU A 250 -8.76 -2.21 -13.29
N LYS A 251 -10.03 -2.46 -13.67
CA LYS A 251 -10.64 -3.80 -13.61
C LYS A 251 -9.83 -4.84 -14.36
N ASN A 252 -9.39 -4.52 -15.58
CA ASN A 252 -8.56 -5.42 -16.38
C ASN A 252 -7.19 -5.69 -15.75
N ALA A 253 -6.59 -4.70 -15.10
CA ALA A 253 -5.32 -4.85 -14.41
C ALA A 253 -5.46 -5.75 -13.17
N LEU A 254 -6.51 -5.54 -12.37
CA LEU A 254 -6.83 -6.39 -11.22
C LEU A 254 -7.06 -7.85 -11.66
N ARG A 255 -7.89 -8.11 -12.65
CA ARG A 255 -8.13 -9.48 -13.16
C ARG A 255 -6.89 -10.19 -13.70
N LYS A 256 -5.87 -9.43 -14.07
CA LYS A 256 -4.57 -9.97 -14.53
C LYS A 256 -3.54 -10.10 -13.41
N GLY A 257 -3.91 -9.79 -12.16
CA GLY A 257 -2.98 -9.82 -11.02
C GLY A 257 -1.83 -8.81 -11.14
N GLN A 258 -2.05 -7.68 -11.82
CA GLN A 258 -1.05 -6.64 -12.07
C GLN A 258 -0.96 -5.72 -10.84
N THR A 259 -0.53 -6.29 -9.70
CA THR A 259 -0.56 -5.59 -8.40
C THR A 259 0.71 -5.81 -7.59
N VAL A 260 1.02 -4.84 -6.75
CA VAL A 260 1.97 -4.90 -5.64
C VAL A 260 1.36 -4.19 -4.45
N VAL A 261 1.37 -4.81 -3.29
CA VAL A 261 0.94 -4.21 -2.04
C VAL A 261 2.10 -3.46 -1.39
N TRP A 262 1.85 -2.23 -0.95
CA TRP A 262 2.76 -1.52 -0.07
C TRP A 262 2.18 -1.45 1.33
N PHE A 263 2.90 -2.02 2.29
CA PHE A 263 2.51 -2.12 3.69
C PHE A 263 3.69 -1.89 4.61
N LYS A 264 3.63 -0.82 5.41
CA LYS A 264 4.77 -0.38 6.24
C LYS A 264 6.00 -0.23 5.33
N GLU A 265 7.09 -0.91 5.66
CA GLU A 265 8.31 -0.87 4.84
C GLU A 265 8.35 -1.94 3.73
N LYS A 266 7.31 -2.78 3.60
CA LYS A 266 7.31 -3.96 2.73
C LYS A 266 6.58 -3.71 1.42
N LEU A 267 7.15 -4.24 0.34
CA LEU A 267 6.51 -4.41 -0.95
C LEU A 267 6.21 -5.91 -1.14
N ILE A 268 4.96 -6.25 -1.46
CA ILE A 268 4.50 -7.65 -1.53
C ILE A 268 3.74 -7.87 -2.84
N GLY A 269 4.17 -8.82 -3.66
CA GLY A 269 3.50 -9.08 -4.93
C GLY A 269 4.25 -10.07 -5.80
N LYS A 270 3.61 -10.49 -6.90
CA LYS A 270 4.22 -11.40 -7.86
C LYS A 270 5.45 -10.77 -8.53
N ALA A 271 6.47 -11.56 -8.82
CA ALA A 271 7.75 -11.11 -9.37
C ALA A 271 7.59 -10.29 -10.66
N ASP A 272 6.61 -10.62 -11.50
CA ASP A 272 6.36 -9.98 -12.80
C ASP A 272 6.08 -8.47 -12.70
N PHE A 273 5.58 -8.00 -11.57
CA PHE A 273 5.28 -6.57 -11.34
C PHE A 273 6.17 -5.96 -10.26
N LEU A 274 6.52 -6.71 -9.22
CA LEU A 274 7.34 -6.20 -8.14
C LEU A 274 8.78 -5.91 -8.59
N VAL A 275 9.41 -6.80 -9.36
CA VAL A 275 10.77 -6.57 -9.87
C VAL A 275 10.84 -5.35 -10.81
N PRO A 276 9.96 -5.17 -11.80
CA PRO A 276 9.89 -3.94 -12.59
C PRO A 276 9.66 -2.67 -11.76
N LEU A 277 8.83 -2.72 -10.71
CA LEU A 277 8.62 -1.57 -9.82
C LEU A 277 9.90 -1.18 -9.10
N VAL A 278 10.62 -2.14 -8.51
CA VAL A 278 11.90 -1.89 -7.84
C VAL A 278 12.92 -1.32 -8.82
N ASN A 279 13.04 -1.89 -10.01
CA ASN A 279 13.95 -1.40 -11.05
C ASN A 279 13.59 -0.01 -11.57
N SER A 280 12.29 0.36 -11.56
CA SER A 280 11.86 1.72 -11.92
C SER A 280 12.15 2.73 -10.80
N SER A 281 12.11 2.27 -9.54
CA SER A 281 12.32 3.09 -8.35
C SER A 281 13.80 3.41 -8.10
N LEU A 282 14.70 2.49 -8.45
CA LEU A 282 16.14 2.62 -8.17
C LEU A 282 16.92 2.93 -9.44
N LYS A 283 17.71 4.02 -9.42
CA LYS A 283 18.52 4.45 -10.56
C LYS A 283 19.92 4.88 -10.12
N VAL A 284 20.92 4.62 -10.96
CA VAL A 284 22.24 5.22 -10.77
C VAL A 284 22.14 6.70 -11.15
N LYS A 285 22.28 7.58 -10.16
CA LYS A 285 22.30 9.04 -10.34
C LYS A 285 23.63 9.51 -10.87
N SER A 286 24.73 8.94 -10.35
CA SER A 286 26.08 9.19 -10.81
C SER A 286 27.02 8.05 -10.41
N ALA A 287 28.07 7.86 -11.20
CA ALA A 287 29.16 6.94 -10.86
C ALA A 287 30.49 7.50 -11.38
N ARG A 288 31.55 7.38 -10.58
CA ARG A 288 32.92 7.79 -10.96
C ARG A 288 33.96 7.01 -10.16
N TYR A 289 35.16 6.83 -10.66
CA TYR A 289 36.26 6.29 -9.86
C TYR A 289 36.85 7.35 -8.93
N ILE A 290 37.25 6.95 -7.74
CA ILE A 290 37.92 7.82 -6.78
C ILE A 290 39.42 7.92 -7.17
N ASN A 291 39.88 9.12 -7.48
CA ASN A 291 41.32 9.51 -7.70
C ASN A 291 42.31 8.35 -7.93
N ASN A 292 42.45 7.89 -9.16
CA ASN A 292 43.37 6.83 -9.56
C ASN A 292 43.28 5.49 -8.81
N THR A 293 42.14 5.23 -8.18
CA THR A 293 41.86 3.95 -7.52
C THR A 293 40.92 3.07 -8.36
N THR A 294 40.76 1.81 -7.96
CA THR A 294 39.76 0.91 -8.52
C THR A 294 38.43 0.89 -7.70
N VAL A 295 38.21 1.94 -6.90
CA VAL A 295 36.98 2.12 -6.13
C VAL A 295 36.05 3.05 -6.89
N ALA A 296 34.90 2.52 -7.31
CA ALA A 296 33.85 3.29 -7.98
C ALA A 296 32.90 3.87 -6.94
N HIS A 297 32.77 5.19 -6.87
CA HIS A 297 31.82 5.94 -6.09
C HIS A 297 30.48 5.97 -6.84
N VAL A 298 29.49 5.21 -6.41
CA VAL A 298 28.19 5.05 -7.07
C VAL A 298 27.10 5.67 -6.21
N VAL A 299 26.34 6.60 -6.75
CA VAL A 299 25.16 7.20 -6.10
C VAL A 299 23.92 6.52 -6.67
N ILE A 300 23.17 5.82 -5.82
CA ILE A 300 21.90 5.18 -6.19
C ILE A 300 20.76 6.03 -5.61
N GLU A 301 19.85 6.45 -6.46
CA GLU A 301 18.67 7.25 -6.11
C GLU A 301 17.44 6.35 -6.03
N ASN A 302 16.61 6.57 -4.99
CA ASN A 302 15.29 6.02 -4.83
C ASN A 302 14.26 7.13 -5.08
N ASN A 303 13.45 6.99 -6.12
CA ASN A 303 12.39 7.93 -6.51
C ASN A 303 10.98 7.43 -6.18
N SER A 304 10.86 6.65 -5.10
CA SER A 304 9.58 6.15 -4.58
C SER A 304 9.36 6.51 -3.12
N GLY A 305 8.11 6.38 -2.66
CA GLY A 305 7.72 6.59 -1.27
C GLY A 305 8.09 5.44 -0.32
N ALA A 306 8.57 4.30 -0.83
CA ALA A 306 9.02 3.19 0.00
C ALA A 306 10.55 3.21 0.20
N PRO A 307 11.07 2.83 1.37
CA PRO A 307 12.50 2.57 1.52
C PRO A 307 12.89 1.28 0.80
N TYR A 308 14.18 1.14 0.43
CA TYR A 308 14.75 -0.11 -0.06
C TYR A 308 15.91 -0.55 0.82
N ILE A 309 15.85 -1.81 1.28
CA ILE A 309 16.92 -2.46 2.02
C ILE A 309 17.57 -3.46 1.08
N LEU A 310 18.76 -3.13 0.62
CA LEU A 310 19.50 -3.83 -0.44
C LEU A 310 20.66 -4.60 0.17
N LYS A 311 20.68 -5.92 0.01
CA LYS A 311 21.79 -6.77 0.39
C LYS A 311 22.62 -7.11 -0.82
N ASN A 312 23.92 -6.81 -0.77
CA ASN A 312 24.85 -7.07 -1.86
C ASN A 312 24.92 -8.55 -2.21
N GLN A 313 24.67 -8.86 -3.47
CA GLN A 313 24.84 -10.18 -4.08
C GLN A 313 25.82 -10.12 -5.25
N SER A 314 26.51 -8.98 -5.40
CA SER A 314 27.50 -8.77 -6.46
C SER A 314 28.78 -9.55 -6.13
N LYS A 315 29.58 -9.78 -7.16
CA LYS A 315 30.96 -10.27 -6.99
C LYS A 315 31.96 -9.20 -6.49
N TYR A 316 31.47 -8.01 -6.19
CA TYR A 316 32.28 -6.86 -5.74
C TYR A 316 32.04 -6.59 -4.26
N ASP A 317 33.12 -6.36 -3.54
CA ASP A 317 33.03 -5.88 -2.14
C ASP A 317 32.75 -4.38 -2.12
N PHE A 318 32.06 -3.94 -1.09
CA PHE A 318 31.87 -2.53 -0.82
C PHE A 318 33.01 -2.00 0.09
N TYR A 319 33.38 -0.75 -0.14
CA TYR A 319 34.41 -0.07 0.64
C TYR A 319 33.74 0.83 1.69
N ASN A 320 34.22 0.78 2.93
CA ASN A 320 33.73 1.56 4.08
C ASN A 320 32.27 1.32 4.54
N ILE A 321 31.55 0.38 3.95
CA ILE A 321 30.21 -0.01 4.37
C ILE A 321 30.07 -1.54 4.39
N THR A 322 29.01 -2.03 5.04
CA THR A 322 28.67 -3.45 4.98
C THR A 322 27.96 -3.80 3.67
N ASP A 323 27.66 -5.09 3.48
CA ASP A 323 26.90 -5.57 2.31
C ASP A 323 25.41 -5.19 2.36
N LEU A 324 24.96 -4.43 3.37
CA LEU A 324 23.59 -3.98 3.53
C LEU A 324 23.50 -2.45 3.36
N VAL A 325 22.67 -2.01 2.41
CA VAL A 325 22.46 -0.60 2.09
C VAL A 325 20.98 -0.28 2.21
N THR A 326 20.64 0.73 3.01
CA THR A 326 19.27 1.26 3.06
C THR A 326 19.19 2.57 2.29
N ILE A 327 18.24 2.68 1.36
CA ILE A 327 17.95 3.90 0.63
C ILE A 327 16.56 4.38 1.04
N SER A 328 16.51 5.48 1.79
CA SER A 328 15.27 6.08 2.26
C SER A 328 14.36 6.55 1.12
N PRO A 329 13.05 6.76 1.36
CA PRO A 329 12.14 7.30 0.34
C PRO A 329 12.66 8.62 -0.24
N ASN A 330 12.49 8.81 -1.54
CA ASN A 330 12.83 10.05 -2.28
C ASN A 330 14.25 10.59 -1.97
N SER A 331 15.21 9.69 -1.77
CA SER A 331 16.58 10.04 -1.39
C SER A 331 17.64 9.25 -2.17
N SER A 332 18.90 9.44 -1.84
CA SER A 332 20.01 8.73 -2.47
C SER A 332 20.95 8.15 -1.43
N ALA A 333 21.56 7.01 -1.73
CA ALA A 333 22.66 6.45 -0.96
C ALA A 333 23.91 6.30 -1.82
N VAL A 334 25.07 6.35 -1.16
CA VAL A 334 26.37 6.14 -1.79
C VAL A 334 26.86 4.73 -1.51
N VAL A 335 27.37 4.07 -2.55
CA VAL A 335 28.04 2.77 -2.47
C VAL A 335 29.41 2.90 -3.13
N ASP A 336 30.45 2.72 -2.35
CA ASP A 336 31.82 2.68 -2.86
C ASP A 336 32.20 1.23 -3.20
N VAL A 337 32.35 0.93 -4.48
CA VAL A 337 32.47 -0.45 -5.02
C VAL A 337 33.91 -0.73 -5.42
N ARG A 338 34.53 -1.78 -4.87
CA ARG A 338 35.86 -2.27 -5.29
C ARG A 338 35.73 -3.12 -6.55
N THR A 339 36.14 -2.58 -7.69
CA THR A 339 36.02 -3.28 -8.99
C THR A 339 37.29 -4.04 -9.42
N ILE A 340 38.33 -4.02 -8.58
CA ILE A 340 39.65 -4.65 -8.84
C ILE A 340 40.42 -3.95 -10.01
N GLU A 341 39.74 -3.61 -11.08
CA GLU A 341 40.22 -2.87 -12.23
C GLU A 341 39.22 -1.78 -12.64
N ILE A 342 39.68 -0.75 -13.34
CA ILE A 342 38.79 0.31 -13.87
C ILE A 342 37.93 -0.28 -14.99
N LYS A 343 36.60 -0.25 -14.80
CA LYS A 343 35.61 -0.77 -15.76
C LYS A 343 34.78 0.38 -16.34
N ARG A 344 34.52 0.33 -17.63
CA ARG A 344 33.62 1.28 -18.30
C ARG A 344 32.14 0.99 -17.93
N LYS A 345 31.83 -0.30 -17.63
CA LYS A 345 30.51 -0.77 -17.29
C LYS A 345 30.62 -2.01 -16.38
N PHE A 346 29.78 -2.08 -15.36
CA PHE A 346 29.62 -3.27 -14.52
C PHE A 346 28.20 -3.36 -13.94
N GLU A 347 27.84 -4.53 -13.41
CA GLU A 347 26.54 -4.78 -12.81
C GLU A 347 26.68 -4.96 -11.30
N LEU A 348 25.80 -4.29 -10.54
CA LEU A 348 25.57 -4.56 -9.12
C LEU A 348 24.31 -5.41 -8.98
N GLN A 349 24.42 -6.49 -8.22
CA GLN A 349 23.28 -7.34 -7.89
C GLN A 349 22.90 -7.16 -6.42
N PHE A 350 21.61 -7.01 -6.16
CA PHE A 350 21.07 -6.83 -4.82
C PHE A 350 19.87 -7.75 -4.59
N GLU A 351 19.86 -8.41 -3.45
CA GLU A 351 18.66 -8.99 -2.87
C GLU A 351 17.90 -7.87 -2.14
N VAL A 352 16.61 -7.68 -2.44
CA VAL A 352 15.80 -6.60 -1.86
C VAL A 352 15.03 -7.15 -0.65
N ILE A 353 15.59 -6.96 0.54
CA ILE A 353 15.17 -7.66 1.77
C ILE A 353 13.75 -7.28 2.24
N ASN A 354 13.32 -6.06 1.96
CA ASN A 354 11.98 -5.61 2.31
C ASN A 354 10.95 -5.74 1.15
N ALA A 355 11.26 -6.56 0.15
CA ALA A 355 10.33 -6.94 -0.90
C ALA A 355 10.10 -8.46 -0.89
N LEU A 356 8.85 -8.91 -1.08
CA LEU A 356 8.45 -10.31 -1.03
C LEU A 356 7.76 -10.71 -2.34
N ILE A 357 8.34 -11.68 -3.04
CA ILE A 357 7.75 -12.30 -4.25
C ILE A 357 7.05 -13.62 -3.96
N GLU A 358 7.34 -14.24 -2.84
CA GLU A 358 6.68 -15.37 -2.20
C GLU A 358 6.85 -15.21 -0.69
N PRO A 359 6.10 -15.92 0.16
CA PRO A 359 6.39 -15.95 1.58
C PRO A 359 7.87 -16.25 1.87
N SER A 360 8.55 -15.34 2.55
CA SER A 360 9.98 -15.46 2.90
C SER A 360 10.97 -15.48 1.73
N LYS A 361 10.56 -15.10 0.51
CA LYS A 361 11.46 -15.03 -0.66
C LYS A 361 11.56 -13.60 -1.20
N HIS A 362 12.78 -13.13 -1.29
CA HIS A 362 13.12 -11.79 -1.75
C HIS A 362 13.55 -11.79 -3.21
N PRO A 363 13.21 -10.77 -4.00
CA PRO A 363 13.71 -10.64 -5.37
C PRO A 363 15.18 -10.24 -5.39
N VAL A 364 15.90 -10.71 -6.41
CA VAL A 364 17.23 -10.21 -6.76
C VAL A 364 17.10 -9.31 -7.99
N ILE A 365 17.69 -8.11 -7.91
CA ILE A 365 17.71 -7.13 -9.00
C ILE A 365 19.14 -6.89 -9.47
N SER A 366 19.29 -6.37 -10.69
CA SER A 366 20.58 -5.94 -11.25
C SER A 366 20.52 -4.46 -11.63
N ILE A 367 21.50 -3.70 -11.17
CA ILE A 367 21.66 -2.27 -11.48
C ILE A 367 22.93 -2.10 -12.32
N THR A 368 22.76 -1.61 -13.55
CA THR A 368 23.90 -1.28 -14.44
C THR A 368 24.57 0.01 -13.99
N VAL A 369 25.88 -0.03 -13.77
CA VAL A 369 26.72 1.10 -13.44
C VAL A 369 27.64 1.43 -14.60
N GLN A 370 27.65 2.70 -15.03
CA GLN A 370 28.56 3.23 -16.05
C GLN A 370 29.31 4.44 -15.46
N PRO A 371 30.51 4.24 -14.90
CA PRO A 371 31.29 5.35 -14.35
C PRO A 371 31.65 6.38 -15.42
N ALA A 372 31.55 7.66 -15.06
CA ALA A 372 32.07 8.73 -15.89
C ALA A 372 33.59 8.56 -16.07
N SER A 373 34.09 8.84 -17.28
CA SER A 373 35.50 8.80 -17.65
C SER A 373 36.30 9.95 -17.03
#